data_2720a69c72426641eaba97a4a13875ac
#
_entry.id   2720a69c72426641eaba97a4a13875ac
#
_cell.length_a   1.000
_cell.length_b   1.000
_cell.length_c   1.000
_cell.angle_alpha   90.00
_cell.angle_beta   90.00
_cell.angle_gamma   90.00
#
_symmetry.space_group_name_H-M   'P 1'
#
loop_
_entity.id
_entity.type
_entity.pdbx_description
1 polymer ?
#
loop_
_entity_poly.entity_id
_entity_poly.type
_entity_poly.pdbx_seq_one_letter_code
_entity_poly.pdbx_strand_id
1 'polypeptide(L)'
;MIVIVEGMDRCGKDTLIKSITKYLYNLDYLKSVHVLHYSNLPIREKDKVIQASFSLYYDMFRIAEYSLCENFHLIMNRAHLGEWVYGYIYRNYEAKFIYDIELHYFDLMDKICLIT
;
A
#
# COMPACT_ATOMS: atom_id res chain seq x y z
N MET A 1 4.53 7.43 -11.02
CA MET A 1 4.46 5.95 -10.92
C MET A 1 4.03 5.56 -9.51
N ILE A 2 3.12 4.63 -9.42
CA ILE A 2 2.67 4.07 -8.15
C ILE A 2 3.17 2.64 -8.07
N VAL A 3 3.90 2.30 -7.00
CA VAL A 3 4.47 0.97 -6.79
C VAL A 3 4.01 0.45 -5.43
N ILE A 4 3.47 -0.75 -5.40
CA ILE A 4 3.17 -1.46 -4.16
C ILE A 4 4.17 -2.60 -4.02
N VAL A 5 4.85 -2.65 -2.89
CA VAL A 5 5.76 -3.74 -2.56
C VAL A 5 5.17 -4.54 -1.40
N GLU A 6 4.74 -5.76 -1.70
CA GLU A 6 4.20 -6.69 -0.73
C GLU A 6 5.21 -7.79 -0.44
N GLY A 7 5.25 -8.26 0.77
CA GLY A 7 6.14 -9.34 1.14
C GLY A 7 6.20 -9.53 2.64
N MET A 8 6.77 -10.66 3.05
CA MET A 8 6.96 -10.98 4.45
C MET A 8 8.09 -10.15 5.04
N ASP A 9 8.11 -10.05 6.37
CA ASP A 9 9.20 -9.39 7.06
C ASP A 9 10.53 -10.10 6.77
N ARG A 10 11.60 -9.32 6.66
CA ARG A 10 12.96 -9.81 6.43
C ARG A 10 13.17 -10.53 5.08
N CYS A 11 12.33 -10.27 4.09
CA CYS A 11 12.50 -10.82 2.74
C CYS A 11 13.32 -9.93 1.80
N GLY A 12 13.95 -8.88 2.34
CA GLY A 12 14.71 -7.92 1.54
C GLY A 12 13.88 -6.77 0.98
N LYS A 13 12.65 -6.61 1.45
CA LYS A 13 11.73 -5.60 0.97
C LYS A 13 12.25 -4.18 1.14
N ASP A 14 12.86 -3.87 2.30
CA ASP A 14 13.41 -2.53 2.55
C ASP A 14 14.58 -2.20 1.60
N THR A 15 15.43 -3.17 1.31
CA THR A 15 16.52 -3.02 0.34
C THR A 15 15.97 -2.75 -1.05
N LEU A 16 14.95 -3.49 -1.44
CA LEU A 16 14.28 -3.31 -2.72
C LEU A 16 13.64 -1.92 -2.83
N ILE A 17 12.97 -1.46 -1.78
CA ILE A 17 12.35 -0.15 -1.75
C ILE A 17 13.39 0.97 -1.91
N LYS A 18 14.53 0.84 -1.25
CA LYS A 18 15.63 1.79 -1.42
C LYS A 18 16.12 1.83 -2.86
N SER A 19 16.27 0.67 -3.49
CA SER A 19 16.69 0.57 -4.89
C SER A 19 15.68 1.19 -5.83
N ILE A 20 14.41 0.94 -5.62
CA ILE A 20 13.33 1.53 -6.42
C ILE A 20 13.29 3.04 -6.25
N THR A 21 13.42 3.53 -5.03
CA THR A 21 13.46 4.96 -4.73
C THR A 21 14.57 5.65 -5.51
N LYS A 22 15.75 5.06 -5.48
CA LYS A 22 16.92 5.60 -6.21
C LYS A 22 16.67 5.57 -7.72
N TYR A 23 16.11 4.49 -8.22
CA TYR A 23 15.79 4.36 -9.64
C TYR A 23 14.81 5.42 -10.11
N LEU A 24 13.73 5.63 -9.38
CA LEU A 24 12.71 6.63 -9.72
C LEU A 24 13.25 8.04 -9.62
N TYR A 25 14.08 8.32 -8.63
CA TYR A 25 14.72 9.63 -8.49
C TYR A 25 15.63 9.93 -9.66
N ASN A 26 16.42 8.95 -10.11
CA ASN A 26 17.33 9.12 -11.24
C ASN A 26 16.59 9.19 -12.57
N LEU A 27 15.44 8.52 -12.68
CA LEU A 27 14.62 8.52 -13.91
C LEU A 27 14.03 9.90 -14.17
N ASP A 28 13.55 10.56 -13.11
CA ASP A 28 12.95 11.88 -13.20
C ASP A 28 13.21 12.67 -11.92
N TYR A 29 14.36 13.36 -11.89
CA TYR A 29 14.79 14.11 -10.72
C TYR A 29 13.90 15.31 -10.38
N LEU A 30 12.99 15.71 -11.28
CA LEU A 30 12.05 16.80 -11.03
C LEU A 30 10.84 16.35 -10.21
N LYS A 31 10.62 15.04 -10.11
CA LYS A 31 9.53 14.49 -9.32
C LYS A 31 10.05 13.99 -7.98
N SER A 32 9.34 14.32 -6.93
CA SER A 32 9.63 13.74 -5.61
C SER A 32 9.19 12.28 -5.54
N VAL A 33 9.83 11.53 -4.64
CA VAL A 33 9.49 10.14 -4.36
C VAL A 33 9.08 10.04 -2.90
N HIS A 34 7.88 9.53 -2.65
CA HIS A 34 7.33 9.37 -1.31
C HIS A 34 7.10 7.89 -1.02
N VAL A 35 7.47 7.47 0.19
CA VAL A 35 7.26 6.09 0.64
C VAL A 35 6.24 6.11 1.78
N LEU A 36 5.14 5.39 1.58
CA LEU A 36 4.16 5.16 2.63
C LEU A 36 4.43 3.81 3.26
N HIS A 37 4.61 3.80 4.56
CA HIS A 37 4.80 2.57 5.31
C HIS A 37 3.65 2.39 6.29
N TYR A 38 3.14 1.17 6.33
CA TYR A 38 2.04 0.80 7.19
C TYR A 38 2.53 -0.07 8.33
N SER A 39 2.38 0.38 9.55
CA SER A 39 2.65 -0.45 10.72
C SER A 39 1.35 -1.06 11.25
N ASN A 40 1.46 -2.17 11.97
CA ASN A 40 0.31 -2.83 12.57
C ASN A 40 -0.42 -1.90 13.53
N LEU A 41 -1.74 -1.86 13.41
CA LEU A 41 -2.57 -1.10 14.33
C LEU A 41 -2.57 -1.80 15.70
N PRO A 42 -2.41 -1.04 16.81
CA PRO A 42 -2.42 -1.61 18.15
C PRO A 42 -3.84 -1.91 18.66
N ILE A 43 -4.77 -2.14 17.77
CA ILE A 43 -6.18 -2.39 18.09
C ILE A 43 -6.42 -3.89 18.07
N ARG A 44 -7.01 -4.44 19.11
CA ARG A 44 -7.26 -5.87 19.25
C ARG A 44 -8.71 -6.28 19.01
N GLU A 45 -9.66 -5.36 19.17
CA GLU A 45 -11.07 -5.65 18.95
C GLU A 45 -11.34 -5.81 17.45
N LYS A 46 -11.89 -6.97 17.05
CA LYS A 46 -12.09 -7.37 15.67
C LYS A 46 -12.81 -6.29 14.83
N ASP A 47 -13.95 -5.79 15.32
CA ASP A 47 -14.75 -4.82 14.56
C ASP A 47 -14.02 -3.49 14.39
N LYS A 48 -13.30 -3.05 15.43
CA LYS A 48 -12.54 -1.81 15.38
C LYS A 48 -11.34 -1.93 14.45
N VAL A 49 -10.67 -3.09 14.43
CA VAL A 49 -9.57 -3.36 13.51
C VAL A 49 -10.04 -3.31 12.06
N ILE A 50 -11.19 -3.92 11.77
CA ILE A 50 -11.73 -3.92 10.41
C ILE A 50 -12.03 -2.50 9.95
N GLN A 51 -12.72 -1.70 10.77
CA GLN A 51 -13.04 -0.32 10.41
C GLN A 51 -11.79 0.55 10.23
N ALA A 52 -10.84 0.42 11.15
CA ALA A 52 -9.61 1.19 11.09
C ALA A 52 -8.78 0.80 9.88
N SER A 53 -8.66 -0.49 9.60
CA SER A 53 -7.92 -0.98 8.43
C SER A 53 -8.57 -0.54 7.12
N PHE A 54 -9.90 -0.61 7.04
CA PHE A 54 -10.62 -0.12 5.86
C PHE A 54 -10.33 1.36 5.60
N SER A 55 -10.50 2.21 6.62
CA SER A 55 -10.27 3.64 6.49
C SER A 55 -8.83 3.95 6.07
N LEU A 56 -7.93 3.21 6.61
CA LEU A 56 -6.51 3.37 6.43
C LEU A 56 -6.08 3.03 5.00
N TYR A 57 -6.46 1.86 4.49
CA TYR A 57 -6.15 1.47 3.12
C TYR A 57 -6.90 2.32 2.11
N TYR A 58 -8.13 2.72 2.42
CA TYR A 58 -8.87 3.64 1.59
C TYR A 58 -8.12 4.97 1.43
N ASP A 59 -7.58 5.49 2.52
CA ASP A 59 -6.79 6.73 2.50
C ASP A 59 -5.48 6.56 1.73
N MET A 60 -4.84 5.40 1.82
CA MET A 60 -3.63 5.12 1.03
C MET A 60 -3.90 5.22 -0.47
N PHE A 61 -4.99 4.63 -0.93
CA PHE A 61 -5.36 4.71 -2.35
C PHE A 61 -5.81 6.10 -2.77
N ARG A 62 -6.41 6.86 -1.86
CA ARG A 62 -6.72 8.26 -2.11
C ARG A 62 -5.44 9.09 -2.31
N ILE A 63 -4.41 8.82 -1.51
CA ILE A 63 -3.10 9.44 -1.69
C ILE A 63 -2.47 9.03 -3.02
N ALA A 64 -2.61 7.76 -3.42
CA ALA A 64 -2.12 7.27 -4.69
C ALA A 64 -2.78 7.99 -5.87
N GLU A 65 -4.08 8.19 -5.81
CA GLU A 65 -4.82 8.97 -6.82
C GLU A 65 -4.32 10.42 -6.87
N TYR A 66 -4.12 11.01 -5.70
CA TYR A 66 -3.57 12.35 -5.59
C TYR A 66 -2.16 12.46 -6.19
N SER A 67 -1.34 11.41 -6.05
CA SER A 67 0.01 11.40 -6.61
C SER A 67 0.03 11.52 -8.13
N LEU A 68 -0.99 10.97 -8.79
CA LEU A 68 -1.11 11.09 -10.24
C LEU A 68 -1.46 12.52 -10.65
N CYS A 69 -2.29 13.21 -9.86
CA CYS A 69 -2.67 14.59 -10.12
C CYS A 69 -1.51 15.56 -9.89
N GLU A 70 -0.78 15.36 -8.81
CA GLU A 70 0.33 16.23 -8.39
C GLU A 70 1.68 15.78 -8.96
N ASN A 71 1.68 14.69 -9.71
CA ASN A 71 2.84 14.24 -10.48
C ASN A 71 4.06 13.90 -9.62
N PHE A 72 3.87 13.15 -8.55
CA PHE A 72 4.97 12.58 -7.79
C PHE A 72 4.92 11.05 -7.80
N HIS A 73 6.05 10.42 -7.50
CA HIS A 73 6.14 8.97 -7.39
C HIS A 73 5.77 8.51 -5.98
N LEU A 74 5.00 7.44 -5.89
CA LEU A 74 4.57 6.87 -4.62
C LEU A 74 4.96 5.41 -4.53
N ILE A 75 5.61 5.03 -3.44
CA ILE A 75 5.92 3.64 -3.12
C ILE A 75 5.16 3.29 -1.84
N MET A 76 4.35 2.25 -1.89
CA MET A 76 3.67 1.73 -0.72
C MET A 76 4.41 0.50 -0.21
N ASN A 77 4.97 0.60 0.98
CA ASN A 77 5.57 -0.51 1.68
C ASN A 77 4.46 -1.28 2.37
N ARG A 78 3.96 -2.30 1.69
CA ARG A 78 2.71 -3.01 1.96
C ARG A 78 1.48 -2.15 1.67
N ALA A 79 0.42 -2.81 1.30
CA ALA A 79 -0.89 -2.20 1.07
C ALA A 79 -1.99 -3.19 1.46
N HIS A 80 -3.14 -3.06 0.83
CA HIS A 80 -4.36 -3.81 1.17
C HIS A 80 -4.25 -5.33 1.03
N LEU A 81 -3.44 -5.84 0.09
CA LEU A 81 -3.33 -7.28 -0.15
C LEU A 81 -2.70 -8.02 1.04
N GLY A 82 -1.74 -7.40 1.71
CA GLY A 82 -1.15 -7.96 2.92
C GLY A 82 -2.17 -8.16 4.03
N GLU A 83 -3.16 -7.29 4.13
CA GLU A 83 -4.20 -7.40 5.15
C GLU A 83 -5.07 -8.65 4.97
N TRP A 84 -5.31 -9.09 3.74
CA TRP A 84 -6.02 -10.34 3.48
C TRP A 84 -5.33 -11.51 4.17
N VAL A 85 -4.01 -11.60 4.02
CA VAL A 85 -3.22 -12.71 4.59
C VAL A 85 -3.03 -12.52 6.11
N TYR A 86 -2.55 -11.37 6.53
CA TYR A 86 -2.23 -11.12 7.93
C TYR A 86 -3.47 -11.00 8.80
N GLY A 87 -4.55 -10.47 8.28
CA GLY A 87 -5.83 -10.42 8.97
C GLY A 87 -6.35 -11.82 9.28
N TYR A 88 -6.27 -12.72 8.33
CA TYR A 88 -6.70 -14.11 8.51
C TYR A 88 -5.81 -14.85 9.50
N ILE A 89 -4.48 -14.74 9.34
CA ILE A 89 -3.52 -15.50 10.16
C ILE A 89 -3.43 -14.96 11.59
N TYR A 90 -3.29 -13.66 11.74
CA TYR A 90 -2.97 -13.06 13.04
C TYR A 90 -4.14 -12.41 13.76
N ARG A 91 -5.20 -12.04 13.06
CA ARG A 91 -6.35 -11.33 13.62
C ARG A 91 -7.64 -12.08 13.50
N ASN A 92 -7.59 -13.29 12.92
CA ASN A 92 -8.70 -14.21 12.78
C ASN A 92 -9.95 -13.60 12.13
N TYR A 93 -9.77 -12.84 11.04
CA TYR A 93 -10.87 -12.32 10.23
C TYR A 93 -10.52 -12.31 8.75
N GLU A 94 -11.55 -12.30 7.90
CA GLU A 94 -11.36 -12.15 6.46
C GLU A 94 -11.48 -10.69 6.07
N ALA A 95 -10.44 -10.14 5.43
CA ALA A 95 -10.41 -8.75 5.01
C ALA A 95 -11.17 -8.54 3.69
N LYS A 96 -12.48 -8.82 3.69
CA LYS A 96 -13.31 -8.71 2.48
C LYS A 96 -13.42 -7.28 1.96
N PHE A 97 -13.16 -6.29 2.80
CA PHE A 97 -13.22 -4.88 2.41
C PHE A 97 -12.19 -4.53 1.33
N ILE A 98 -11.17 -5.35 1.12
CA ILE A 98 -10.19 -5.09 0.06
C ILE A 98 -10.85 -5.11 -1.32
N TYR A 99 -11.89 -5.93 -1.52
CA TYR A 99 -12.62 -5.96 -2.78
C TYR A 99 -13.37 -4.65 -3.02
N ASP A 100 -13.94 -4.08 -1.96
CA ASP A 100 -14.65 -2.80 -2.04
C ASP A 100 -13.69 -1.66 -2.38
N ILE A 101 -12.48 -1.69 -1.79
CA ILE A 101 -11.44 -0.70 -2.09
C ILE A 101 -11.03 -0.80 -3.56
N GLU A 102 -10.74 -2.00 -4.04
CA GLU A 102 -10.33 -2.20 -5.43
C GLU A 102 -11.42 -1.80 -6.41
N LEU A 103 -12.67 -2.08 -6.10
CA LEU A 103 -13.79 -1.68 -6.94
C LEU A 103 -13.95 -0.16 -6.99
N HIS A 104 -13.80 0.52 -5.86
CA HIS A 104 -13.90 1.97 -5.78
C HIS A 104 -12.79 2.66 -6.60
N TYR A 105 -11.58 2.11 -6.55
CA TYR A 105 -10.43 2.64 -7.26
C TYR A 105 -10.06 1.83 -8.51
N PHE A 106 -11.07 1.28 -9.18
CA PHE A 106 -10.88 0.38 -10.32
C PHE A 106 -9.96 0.99 -11.40
N ASP A 107 -10.20 2.24 -11.76
CA ASP A 107 -9.39 2.91 -12.78
C ASP A 107 -7.94 3.15 -12.34
N LEU A 108 -7.73 3.25 -11.03
CA LEU A 108 -6.40 3.44 -10.46
C LEU A 108 -5.59 2.13 -10.49
N MET A 109 -6.24 0.97 -10.39
CA MET A 109 -5.56 -0.31 -10.31
C MET A 109 -4.66 -0.59 -11.51
N ASP A 110 -5.06 -0.15 -12.71
CA ASP A 110 -4.27 -0.34 -13.92
C ASP A 110 -2.96 0.45 -13.91
N LYS A 111 -2.85 1.44 -13.04
CA LYS A 111 -1.70 2.34 -12.96
C LYS A 111 -0.73 1.95 -11.84
N ILE A 112 -1.00 0.87 -11.16
CA ILE A 112 -0.21 0.39 -10.03
C ILE A 112 0.69 -0.76 -10.47
N CYS A 113 1.98 -0.66 -10.15
CA CYS A 113 2.93 -1.75 -10.31
C CYS A 113 3.02 -2.51 -8.99
N LEU A 114 2.62 -3.77 -8.99
CA LEU A 114 2.67 -4.64 -7.81
C LEU A 114 3.91 -5.53 -7.88
N ILE A 115 4.71 -5.50 -6.82
CA ILE A 115 5.90 -6.34 -6.65
C ILE A 115 5.68 -7.21 -5.41
N THR A 116 5.76 -8.51 -5.59
CA THR A 116 5.59 -9.48 -4.51
C THR A 116 6.85 -10.30 -4.27
#